data_253cfb269d1eda20a04ff78c770d4968
#
_entry.id   253cfb269d1eda20a04ff78c770d4968
#
_cell.length_a   1.000
_cell.length_b   1.000
_cell.length_c   1.000
_cell.angle_alpha   90.00
_cell.angle_beta   90.00
_cell.angle_gamma   90.00
#
_symmetry.space_group_name_H-M   'P 1'
#
loop_
_entity.id
_entity.type
_entity.pdbx_description
1 polymer ?
#
loop_
_entity_poly.entity_id
_entity_poly.type
_entity_poly.pdbx_seq_one_letter_code
_entity_poly.pdbx_strand_id
1 'polypeptide(L)'
;MTHIGAVALNTFREAVRDRVLYNLVFFALLMIGAAILVGQISIGIEQIVIVSLGLSAISFIGLLMAVFIGVGLVSKEMDKRTIYALLAKPVRRWEFLVGKFAGLVFTLLVNTAAMSAGLFFALAYVKHGLQSADAGVLVAVYFILLKLAIVVALALLFSCSTTSLLAILYCAGLYLAGSFVQQMRTLRTDLMGNATATFMRWLSYLLPNFENFSVTGPVAHGVAIPGALILQNTLYAVVYCTVILAVAAAVFSRRNLK
;
A
#
# COMPACT_ATOMS: atom_id res chain seq x y z
N MET A 1 -11.34 -8.02 -25.18
CA MET A 1 -10.73 -7.57 -23.91
C MET A 1 -10.32 -6.12 -24.09
N THR A 2 -10.67 -5.25 -23.16
CA THR A 2 -10.19 -3.87 -23.18
C THR A 2 -8.66 -3.86 -23.04
N HIS A 3 -7.96 -2.92 -23.71
CA HIS A 3 -6.50 -2.81 -23.64
C HIS A 3 -6.00 -2.74 -22.20
N ILE A 4 -6.73 -2.06 -21.32
CA ILE A 4 -6.46 -1.97 -19.87
C ILE A 4 -6.44 -3.35 -19.22
N GLY A 5 -7.43 -4.21 -19.49
CA GLY A 5 -7.50 -5.55 -18.89
C GLY A 5 -6.35 -6.47 -19.34
N ALA A 6 -5.93 -6.37 -20.60
CA ALA A 6 -4.79 -7.14 -21.10
C ALA A 6 -3.47 -6.71 -20.41
N VAL A 7 -3.25 -5.40 -20.23
CA VAL A 7 -2.09 -4.86 -19.52
C VAL A 7 -2.12 -5.26 -18.05
N ALA A 8 -3.27 -5.17 -17.39
CA ALA A 8 -3.42 -5.54 -15.99
C ALA A 8 -3.11 -7.03 -15.75
N LEU A 9 -3.64 -7.91 -16.60
CA LEU A 9 -3.38 -9.35 -16.50
C LEU A 9 -1.91 -9.68 -16.75
N ASN A 10 -1.27 -9.02 -17.71
CA ASN A 10 0.16 -9.20 -17.98
C ASN A 10 1.00 -8.75 -16.78
N THR A 11 0.69 -7.59 -16.21
CA THR A 11 1.36 -7.05 -15.03
C THR A 11 1.21 -7.99 -13.82
N PHE A 12 0.01 -8.50 -13.61
CA PHE A 12 -0.24 -9.49 -12.54
C PHE A 12 0.60 -10.75 -12.73
N ARG A 13 0.60 -11.34 -13.94
CA ARG A 13 1.40 -12.54 -14.24
C ARG A 13 2.90 -12.32 -14.08
N GLU A 14 3.39 -11.15 -14.46
CA GLU A 14 4.78 -10.76 -14.29
C GLU A 14 5.14 -10.61 -12.82
N ALA A 15 4.29 -9.92 -12.04
CA ALA A 15 4.46 -9.74 -10.61
C ALA A 15 4.45 -11.08 -9.85
N VAL A 16 3.50 -11.97 -10.14
CA VAL A 16 3.42 -13.30 -9.51
C VAL A 16 4.63 -14.18 -9.83
N ARG A 17 5.31 -13.97 -10.96
CA ARG A 17 6.53 -14.72 -11.31
C ARG A 17 7.79 -14.15 -10.64
N ASP A 18 7.72 -13.02 -9.97
CA ASP A 18 8.87 -12.42 -9.30
C ASP A 18 9.20 -13.18 -8.01
N ARG A 19 10.44 -13.66 -7.91
CA ARG A 19 10.92 -14.43 -6.74
C ARG A 19 10.88 -13.61 -5.46
N VAL A 20 11.03 -12.29 -5.56
CA VAL A 20 10.99 -11.36 -4.42
C VAL A 20 9.63 -11.44 -3.73
N LEU A 21 8.55 -11.56 -4.50
CA LEU A 21 7.20 -11.67 -3.97
C LEU A 21 7.05 -12.88 -3.05
N TYR A 22 7.47 -14.05 -3.49
CA TYR A 22 7.36 -15.29 -2.68
C TYR A 22 8.17 -15.21 -1.39
N ASN A 23 9.39 -14.66 -1.46
CA ASN A 23 10.23 -14.48 -0.28
C ASN A 23 9.57 -13.52 0.73
N LEU A 24 8.95 -12.44 0.26
CA LEU A 24 8.25 -11.49 1.11
C LEU A 24 6.99 -12.09 1.75
N VAL A 25 6.19 -12.86 1.00
CA VAL A 25 5.03 -13.58 1.56
C VAL A 25 5.48 -14.60 2.60
N PHE A 26 6.52 -15.37 2.30
CA PHE A 26 7.07 -16.34 3.24
C PHE A 26 7.53 -15.66 4.53
N PHE A 27 8.25 -14.53 4.42
CA PHE A 27 8.69 -13.76 5.57
C PHE A 27 7.51 -13.21 6.39
N ALA A 28 6.44 -12.74 5.73
CA ALA A 28 5.24 -12.28 6.39
C ALA A 28 4.55 -13.40 7.19
N LEU A 29 4.43 -14.60 6.60
CA LEU A 29 3.89 -15.76 7.29
C LEU A 29 4.74 -16.19 8.48
N LEU A 30 6.06 -16.08 8.35
CA LEU A 30 7.00 -16.35 9.43
C LEU A 30 6.84 -15.34 10.57
N MET A 31 6.67 -14.05 10.28
CA MET A 31 6.37 -13.01 11.27
C MET A 31 5.03 -13.24 11.97
N ILE A 32 4.01 -13.71 11.24
CA ILE A 32 2.72 -14.09 11.83
C ILE A 32 2.88 -15.30 12.75
N GLY A 33 3.68 -16.29 12.34
CA GLY A 33 4.03 -17.43 13.21
C GLY A 33 4.76 -17.00 14.49
N ALA A 34 5.70 -16.06 14.38
CA ALA A 34 6.37 -15.48 15.55
C ALA A 34 5.40 -14.74 16.47
N ALA A 35 4.36 -14.09 15.93
CA ALA A 35 3.33 -13.43 16.71
C ALA A 35 2.56 -14.41 17.61
N ILE A 36 2.37 -15.67 17.17
CA ILE A 36 1.77 -16.72 18.00
C ILE A 36 2.65 -17.00 19.22
N LEU A 37 3.97 -17.15 19.02
CA LEU A 37 4.91 -17.43 20.11
C LEU A 37 4.95 -16.29 21.13
N VAL A 38 5.00 -15.04 20.64
CA VAL A 38 4.97 -13.85 21.51
C VAL A 38 3.63 -13.73 22.22
N GLY A 39 2.53 -14.05 21.56
CA GLY A 39 1.20 -14.07 22.13
C GLY A 39 1.11 -15.05 23.32
N GLN A 40 1.65 -16.27 23.20
CA GLN A 40 1.65 -17.28 24.26
C GLN A 40 2.40 -16.84 25.53
N ILE A 41 3.40 -15.96 25.39
CA ILE A 41 4.14 -15.41 26.53
C ILE A 41 3.36 -14.25 27.20
N SER A 42 2.42 -13.63 26.47
CA SER A 42 1.69 -12.43 26.89
C SER A 42 0.35 -12.80 27.53
N ILE A 43 0.37 -13.31 28.74
CA ILE A 43 -0.81 -13.81 29.46
C ILE A 43 -1.91 -12.75 29.55
N GLY A 44 -3.10 -13.07 29.06
CA GLY A 44 -4.31 -12.23 29.13
C GLY A 44 -4.46 -11.19 28.01
N ILE A 45 -3.43 -10.95 27.18
CA ILE A 45 -3.48 -10.03 26.03
C ILE A 45 -3.05 -10.69 24.72
N GLU A 46 -3.05 -12.01 24.68
CA GLU A 46 -2.58 -12.83 23.55
C GLU A 46 -3.21 -12.42 22.23
N GLN A 47 -4.52 -12.20 22.20
CA GLN A 47 -5.27 -11.80 21.01
C GLN A 47 -4.80 -10.42 20.48
N ILE A 48 -4.64 -9.45 21.40
CA ILE A 48 -4.22 -8.09 21.03
C ILE A 48 -2.84 -8.12 20.39
N VAL A 49 -1.93 -8.90 20.95
CA VAL A 49 -0.57 -9.06 20.45
C VAL A 49 -0.56 -9.71 19.06
N ILE A 50 -1.27 -10.82 18.88
CA ILE A 50 -1.32 -11.55 17.59
C ILE A 50 -1.93 -10.67 16.49
N VAL A 51 -3.05 -9.99 16.77
CA VAL A 51 -3.70 -9.10 15.80
C VAL A 51 -2.81 -7.92 15.45
N SER A 52 -2.23 -7.25 16.47
CA SER A 52 -1.38 -6.08 16.26
C SER A 52 -0.12 -6.42 15.47
N LEU A 53 0.60 -7.48 15.85
CA LEU A 53 1.82 -7.90 15.15
C LEU A 53 1.51 -8.44 13.77
N GLY A 54 0.43 -9.23 13.62
CA GLY A 54 0.03 -9.79 12.33
C GLY A 54 -0.38 -8.71 11.33
N LEU A 55 -1.24 -7.76 11.72
CA LEU A 55 -1.62 -6.64 10.86
C LEU A 55 -0.43 -5.72 10.54
N SER A 56 0.46 -5.50 11.50
CA SER A 56 1.69 -4.73 11.29
C SER A 56 2.62 -5.42 10.29
N ALA A 57 2.77 -6.74 10.40
CA ALA A 57 3.54 -7.54 9.44
C ALA A 57 2.94 -7.46 8.02
N ILE A 58 1.62 -7.64 7.87
CA ILE A 58 0.92 -7.50 6.58
C ILE A 58 1.12 -6.10 6.00
N SER A 59 0.98 -5.05 6.83
CA SER A 59 1.16 -3.66 6.41
C SER A 59 2.58 -3.37 5.96
N PHE A 60 3.59 -3.81 6.72
CA PHE A 60 5.01 -3.55 6.45
C PHE A 60 5.49 -4.32 5.21
N ILE A 61 5.21 -5.62 5.16
CA ILE A 61 5.59 -6.44 4.00
C ILE A 61 4.83 -6.01 2.75
N GLY A 62 3.53 -5.69 2.88
CA GLY A 62 2.74 -5.11 1.79
C GLY A 62 3.34 -3.80 1.27
N LEU A 63 3.85 -2.93 2.15
CA LEU A 63 4.55 -1.71 1.78
C LEU A 63 5.81 -2.02 0.95
N LEU A 64 6.65 -2.95 1.41
CA LEU A 64 7.84 -3.37 0.67
C LEU A 64 7.47 -3.90 -0.71
N MET A 65 6.43 -4.74 -0.81
CA MET A 65 5.92 -5.22 -2.10
C MET A 65 5.45 -4.07 -3.00
N ALA A 66 4.64 -3.14 -2.46
CA ALA A 66 4.10 -2.01 -3.23
C ALA A 66 5.22 -1.13 -3.81
N VAL A 67 6.27 -0.86 -3.03
CA VAL A 67 7.40 -0.04 -3.46
C VAL A 67 8.30 -0.80 -4.44
N PHE A 68 8.81 -1.98 -4.07
CA PHE A 68 9.80 -2.69 -4.88
C PHE A 68 9.22 -3.25 -6.16
N ILE A 69 8.02 -3.88 -6.10
CA ILE A 69 7.39 -4.44 -7.30
C ILE A 69 6.81 -3.29 -8.14
N GLY A 70 6.19 -2.28 -7.51
CA GLY A 70 5.62 -1.13 -8.19
C GLY A 70 6.66 -0.36 -9.00
N VAL A 71 7.81 -0.05 -8.40
CA VAL A 71 8.92 0.62 -9.11
C VAL A 71 9.60 -0.34 -10.08
N GLY A 72 9.91 -1.57 -9.64
CA GLY A 72 10.72 -2.50 -10.41
C GLY A 72 10.11 -2.91 -11.75
N LEU A 73 8.79 -3.16 -11.80
CA LEU A 73 8.11 -3.56 -13.03
C LEU A 73 8.06 -2.44 -14.06
N VAL A 74 7.84 -1.19 -13.65
CA VAL A 74 7.78 -0.06 -14.58
C VAL A 74 9.17 0.35 -15.04
N SER A 75 10.14 0.40 -14.13
CA SER A 75 11.52 0.77 -14.48
C SER A 75 12.15 -0.24 -15.45
N LYS A 76 11.93 -1.55 -15.24
CA LYS A 76 12.42 -2.59 -16.17
C LYS A 76 11.93 -2.40 -17.61
N GLU A 77 10.68 -1.97 -17.79
CA GLU A 77 10.12 -1.71 -19.12
C GLU A 77 10.64 -0.41 -19.72
N MET A 78 10.89 0.61 -18.88
CA MET A 78 11.47 1.88 -19.32
C MET A 78 12.93 1.70 -19.80
N ASP A 79 13.71 0.92 -19.06
CA ASP A 79 15.14 0.68 -19.36
C ASP A 79 15.34 -0.23 -20.59
N LYS A 80 14.50 -1.23 -20.77
CA LYS A 80 14.59 -2.18 -21.89
C LYS A 80 14.04 -1.66 -23.21
N ARG A 81 13.55 -0.42 -23.28
CA ARG A 81 12.88 0.15 -24.48
C ARG A 81 11.76 -0.74 -25.04
N THR A 82 11.27 -1.72 -24.28
CA THR A 82 10.17 -2.62 -24.68
C THR A 82 8.86 -1.87 -24.83
N ILE A 83 8.77 -0.65 -24.30
CA ILE A 83 7.68 0.31 -24.53
C ILE A 83 7.51 0.58 -26.03
N TYR A 84 8.57 0.56 -26.86
CA TYR A 84 8.46 0.74 -28.31
C TYR A 84 7.71 -0.41 -29.01
N ALA A 85 7.90 -1.64 -28.52
CA ALA A 85 7.15 -2.79 -29.06
C ALA A 85 5.66 -2.76 -28.65
N LEU A 86 5.35 -2.20 -27.48
CA LEU A 86 3.96 -1.96 -27.01
C LEU A 86 3.30 -0.79 -27.74
N LEU A 87 4.06 0.25 -28.12
CA LEU A 87 3.56 1.39 -28.89
C LEU A 87 3.32 1.04 -30.37
N ALA A 88 3.83 -0.09 -30.87
CA ALA A 88 3.45 -0.64 -32.18
C ALA A 88 1.98 -1.10 -32.23
N LYS A 89 1.35 -1.37 -31.07
CA LYS A 89 -0.12 -1.48 -30.93
C LYS A 89 -0.67 -0.14 -30.46
N PRO A 90 -1.87 0.31 -30.92
CA PRO A 90 -2.43 1.62 -30.61
C PRO A 90 -2.99 1.66 -29.17
N VAL A 91 -2.13 1.47 -28.16
CA VAL A 91 -2.49 1.60 -26.74
C VAL A 91 -2.16 3.02 -26.30
N ARG A 92 -3.15 3.73 -25.76
CA ARG A 92 -2.95 5.07 -25.22
C ARG A 92 -2.09 5.00 -23.96
N ARG A 93 -1.20 5.99 -23.76
CA ARG A 93 -0.26 6.03 -22.61
C ARG A 93 -0.96 5.96 -21.26
N TRP A 94 -2.13 6.59 -21.10
CA TRP A 94 -2.91 6.52 -19.86
C TRP A 94 -3.53 5.13 -19.64
N GLU A 95 -3.96 4.42 -20.69
CA GLU A 95 -4.49 3.05 -20.60
C GLU A 95 -3.44 2.07 -20.10
N PHE A 96 -2.19 2.27 -20.52
CA PHE A 96 -1.05 1.51 -20.02
C PHE A 96 -0.84 1.73 -18.52
N LEU A 97 -0.81 2.99 -18.06
CA LEU A 97 -0.61 3.32 -16.64
C LEU A 97 -1.73 2.78 -15.75
N VAL A 98 -2.99 2.97 -16.17
CA VAL A 98 -4.15 2.45 -15.43
C VAL A 98 -4.14 0.91 -15.41
N GLY A 99 -3.77 0.27 -16.51
CA GLY A 99 -3.61 -1.18 -16.57
C GLY A 99 -2.51 -1.68 -15.62
N LYS A 100 -1.35 -1.00 -15.58
CA LYS A 100 -0.28 -1.32 -14.63
C LYS A 100 -0.73 -1.16 -13.18
N PHE A 101 -1.38 -0.05 -12.86
CA PHE A 101 -1.95 0.20 -11.55
C PHE A 101 -2.91 -0.91 -11.12
N ALA A 102 -3.89 -1.23 -11.98
CA ALA A 102 -4.87 -2.26 -11.69
C ALA A 102 -4.22 -3.65 -11.49
N GLY A 103 -3.25 -4.01 -12.32
CA GLY A 103 -2.51 -5.27 -12.18
C GLY A 103 -1.70 -5.35 -10.88
N LEU A 104 -1.03 -4.26 -10.49
CA LEU A 104 -0.27 -4.19 -9.23
C LEU A 104 -1.18 -4.24 -8.00
N VAL A 105 -2.29 -3.49 -8.01
CA VAL A 105 -3.28 -3.52 -6.92
C VAL A 105 -3.90 -4.91 -6.79
N PHE A 106 -4.19 -5.58 -7.91
CA PHE A 106 -4.69 -6.95 -7.88
C PHE A 106 -3.65 -7.93 -7.33
N THR A 107 -2.37 -7.76 -7.65
CA THR A 107 -1.28 -8.55 -7.06
C THR A 107 -1.22 -8.36 -5.54
N LEU A 108 -1.29 -7.11 -5.07
CA LEU A 108 -1.30 -6.83 -3.62
C LEU A 108 -2.54 -7.40 -2.94
N LEU A 109 -3.71 -7.35 -3.59
CA LEU A 109 -4.93 -7.94 -3.06
C LEU A 109 -4.77 -9.46 -2.84
N VAL A 110 -4.24 -10.17 -3.82
CA VAL A 110 -4.00 -11.63 -3.69
C VAL A 110 -3.00 -11.94 -2.57
N ASN A 111 -1.90 -11.16 -2.48
CA ASN A 111 -0.88 -11.39 -1.45
C ASN A 111 -1.37 -11.01 -0.05
N THR A 112 -2.04 -9.88 0.11
CA THR A 112 -2.63 -9.50 1.41
C THR A 112 -3.73 -10.46 1.83
N ALA A 113 -4.51 -11.02 0.89
CA ALA A 113 -5.47 -12.07 1.18
C ALA A 113 -4.79 -13.36 1.68
N ALA A 114 -3.68 -13.78 1.05
CA ALA A 114 -2.91 -14.93 1.51
C ALA A 114 -2.32 -14.73 2.91
N MET A 115 -1.75 -13.55 3.18
CA MET A 115 -1.21 -13.21 4.51
C MET A 115 -2.32 -13.12 5.56
N SER A 116 -3.48 -12.54 5.22
CA SER A 116 -4.61 -12.45 6.14
C SER A 116 -5.21 -13.81 6.45
N ALA A 117 -5.24 -14.74 5.48
CA ALA A 117 -5.63 -16.12 5.73
C ALA A 117 -4.68 -16.78 6.77
N GLY A 118 -3.36 -16.55 6.67
CA GLY A 118 -2.40 -16.99 7.67
C GLY A 118 -2.67 -16.39 9.06
N LEU A 119 -3.01 -15.09 9.13
CA LEU A 119 -3.38 -14.44 10.38
C LEU A 119 -4.68 -15.02 10.98
N PHE A 120 -5.71 -15.26 10.17
CA PHE A 120 -6.95 -15.91 10.63
C PHE A 120 -6.71 -17.34 11.12
N PHE A 121 -5.83 -18.09 10.45
CA PHE A 121 -5.42 -19.41 10.92
C PHE A 121 -4.73 -19.33 12.31
N ALA A 122 -3.82 -18.34 12.48
CA ALA A 122 -3.17 -18.10 13.77
C ALA A 122 -4.19 -17.78 14.89
N LEU A 123 -5.17 -16.92 14.59
CA LEU A 123 -6.23 -16.56 15.54
C LEU A 123 -7.13 -17.76 15.88
N ALA A 124 -7.53 -18.55 14.88
CA ALA A 124 -8.34 -19.74 15.08
C ALA A 124 -7.61 -20.80 15.93
N TYR A 125 -6.31 -20.94 15.73
CA TYR A 125 -5.47 -21.87 16.50
C TYR A 125 -5.42 -21.49 17.98
N VAL A 126 -5.20 -20.20 18.29
CA VAL A 126 -5.03 -19.72 19.67
C VAL A 126 -6.37 -19.63 20.40
N LYS A 127 -7.43 -19.19 19.73
CA LYS A 127 -8.76 -19.03 20.34
C LYS A 127 -9.62 -20.30 20.35
N HIS A 128 -9.18 -21.39 19.71
CA HIS A 128 -10.00 -22.59 19.46
C HIS A 128 -11.32 -22.30 18.70
N GLY A 129 -11.36 -21.22 17.91
CA GLY A 129 -12.50 -20.82 17.09
C GLY A 129 -12.47 -19.34 16.70
N LEU A 130 -13.20 -18.98 15.63
CA LEU A 130 -13.35 -17.61 15.17
C LEU A 130 -14.58 -16.98 15.84
N GLN A 131 -14.46 -15.73 16.28
CA GLN A 131 -15.53 -14.95 16.86
C GLN A 131 -15.98 -13.85 15.88
N SER A 132 -17.21 -13.35 16.04
CA SER A 132 -17.74 -12.25 15.23
C SER A 132 -16.90 -10.97 15.32
N ALA A 133 -16.21 -10.74 16.44
CA ALA A 133 -15.27 -9.63 16.64
C ALA A 133 -14.07 -9.69 15.66
N ASP A 134 -13.70 -10.89 15.20
CA ASP A 134 -12.59 -11.07 14.26
C ASP A 134 -12.90 -10.52 12.85
N ALA A 135 -14.18 -10.21 12.55
CA ALA A 135 -14.56 -9.52 11.33
C ALA A 135 -13.89 -8.11 11.20
N GLY A 136 -13.56 -7.47 12.32
CA GLY A 136 -12.79 -6.23 12.34
C GLY A 136 -11.43 -6.35 11.67
N VAL A 137 -10.78 -7.53 11.72
CA VAL A 137 -9.51 -7.80 11.06
C VAL A 137 -9.63 -7.66 9.54
N LEU A 138 -10.77 -8.08 8.93
CA LEU A 138 -11.00 -7.89 7.49
C LEU A 138 -11.07 -6.41 7.12
N VAL A 139 -11.70 -5.59 7.98
CA VAL A 139 -11.76 -4.14 7.78
C VAL A 139 -10.35 -3.53 7.87
N ALA A 140 -9.52 -4.00 8.81
CA ALA A 140 -8.13 -3.54 8.90
C ALA A 140 -7.31 -3.94 7.66
N VAL A 141 -7.45 -5.16 7.16
CA VAL A 141 -6.81 -5.61 5.91
C VAL A 141 -7.28 -4.78 4.72
N TYR A 142 -8.56 -4.44 4.65
CA TYR A 142 -9.10 -3.55 3.62
C TYR A 142 -8.45 -2.15 3.68
N PHE A 143 -8.30 -1.55 4.86
CA PHE A 143 -7.60 -0.27 5.00
C PHE A 143 -6.12 -0.35 4.63
N ILE A 144 -5.45 -1.47 4.97
CA ILE A 144 -4.08 -1.72 4.51
C ILE A 144 -4.04 -1.73 2.97
N LEU A 145 -4.98 -2.40 2.31
CA LEU A 145 -5.07 -2.43 0.84
C LEU A 145 -5.25 -1.03 0.23
N LEU A 146 -6.14 -0.20 0.80
CA LEU A 146 -6.33 1.18 0.34
C LEU A 146 -5.04 2.00 0.47
N LYS A 147 -4.36 1.88 1.61
CA LYS A 147 -3.05 2.50 1.84
C LYS A 147 -2.02 2.07 0.80
N LEU A 148 -1.90 0.77 0.56
CA LEU A 148 -0.97 0.21 -0.41
C LEU A 148 -1.30 0.63 -1.85
N ALA A 149 -2.58 0.80 -2.20
CA ALA A 149 -2.98 1.33 -3.51
C ALA A 149 -2.45 2.75 -3.75
N ILE A 150 -2.51 3.62 -2.73
CA ILE A 150 -1.92 4.97 -2.83
C ILE A 150 -0.40 4.87 -3.02
N VAL A 151 0.28 3.99 -2.29
CA VAL A 151 1.73 3.78 -2.43
C VAL A 151 2.10 3.29 -3.84
N VAL A 152 1.32 2.37 -4.42
CA VAL A 152 1.50 1.92 -5.82
C VAL A 152 1.32 3.07 -6.81
N ALA A 153 0.31 3.92 -6.62
CA ALA A 153 0.12 5.09 -7.48
C ALA A 153 1.33 6.04 -7.43
N LEU A 154 1.89 6.28 -6.23
CA LEU A 154 3.13 7.05 -6.05
C LEU A 154 4.35 6.37 -6.68
N ALA A 155 4.48 5.05 -6.51
CA ALA A 155 5.55 4.27 -7.12
C ALA A 155 5.53 4.39 -8.65
N LEU A 156 4.33 4.33 -9.27
CA LEU A 156 4.15 4.56 -10.71
C LEU A 156 4.54 5.98 -11.12
N LEU A 157 4.13 7.00 -10.36
CA LEU A 157 4.45 8.40 -10.64
C LEU A 157 5.97 8.63 -10.64
N PHE A 158 6.66 8.19 -9.58
CA PHE A 158 8.10 8.39 -9.47
C PHE A 158 8.89 7.53 -10.46
N SER A 159 8.43 6.32 -10.74
CA SER A 159 9.04 5.46 -11.75
C SER A 159 8.99 6.05 -13.15
N CYS A 160 7.93 6.82 -13.49
CA CYS A 160 7.85 7.55 -14.73
C CYS A 160 8.76 8.79 -14.78
N SER A 161 9.19 9.31 -13.64
CA SER A 161 9.90 10.60 -13.55
C SER A 161 11.41 10.45 -13.35
N THR A 162 11.83 9.40 -12.63
CA THR A 162 13.20 9.25 -12.12
C THR A 162 13.78 7.86 -12.39
N THR A 163 15.02 7.62 -11.96
CA THR A 163 15.63 6.28 -11.97
C THR A 163 15.04 5.39 -10.88
N SER A 164 15.13 4.07 -11.05
CA SER A 164 14.56 3.08 -10.13
C SER A 164 14.94 3.32 -8.67
N LEU A 165 16.22 3.58 -8.40
CA LEU A 165 16.71 3.83 -7.03
C LEU A 165 16.08 5.10 -6.42
N LEU A 166 16.07 6.19 -7.17
CA LEU A 166 15.47 7.45 -6.71
C LEU A 166 13.96 7.33 -6.53
N ALA A 167 13.28 6.58 -7.41
CA ALA A 167 11.85 6.33 -7.27
C ALA A 167 11.51 5.58 -5.97
N ILE A 168 12.31 4.57 -5.59
CA ILE A 168 12.18 3.86 -4.32
C ILE A 168 12.38 4.83 -3.14
N LEU A 169 13.44 5.63 -3.17
CA LEU A 169 13.75 6.59 -2.09
C LEU A 169 12.65 7.65 -1.94
N TYR A 170 12.15 8.22 -3.04
CA TYR A 170 11.07 9.21 -2.99
C TYR A 170 9.76 8.59 -2.50
N CYS A 171 9.42 7.37 -2.95
CA CYS A 171 8.23 6.66 -2.51
C CYS A 171 8.29 6.34 -1.01
N ALA A 172 9.42 5.81 -0.53
CA ALA A 172 9.65 5.51 0.88
C ALA A 172 9.66 6.79 1.74
N GLY A 173 10.35 7.84 1.29
CA GLY A 173 10.38 9.14 1.98
C GLY A 173 9.00 9.78 2.08
N LEU A 174 8.22 9.75 1.01
CA LEU A 174 6.86 10.29 1.00
C LEU A 174 5.89 9.46 1.87
N TYR A 175 6.08 8.14 1.91
CA TYR A 175 5.34 7.28 2.83
C TYR A 175 5.65 7.62 4.29
N LEU A 176 6.93 7.75 4.65
CA LEU A 176 7.32 8.15 6.00
C LEU A 176 6.77 9.53 6.35
N ALA A 177 6.96 10.54 5.49
CA ALA A 177 6.41 11.87 5.71
C ALA A 177 4.88 11.85 5.88
N GLY A 178 4.17 11.08 5.05
CA GLY A 178 2.73 10.93 5.12
C GLY A 178 2.22 10.20 6.37
N SER A 179 3.05 9.34 6.97
CA SER A 179 2.74 8.68 8.24
C SER A 179 2.86 9.62 9.44
N PHE A 180 3.56 10.75 9.31
CA PHE A 180 3.71 11.77 10.36
C PHE A 180 2.79 12.98 10.17
N VAL A 181 1.90 12.97 9.17
CA VAL A 181 1.01 14.10 8.86
C VAL A 181 0.11 14.47 10.04
N GLN A 182 -0.41 13.49 10.76
CA GLN A 182 -1.27 13.74 11.92
C GLN A 182 -0.49 14.43 13.04
N GLN A 183 0.72 13.99 13.31
CA GLN A 183 1.61 14.61 14.29
C GLN A 183 1.97 16.05 13.87
N MET A 184 2.20 16.30 12.57
CA MET A 184 2.46 17.66 12.05
C MET A 184 1.27 18.59 12.27
N ARG A 185 0.04 18.08 12.21
CA ARG A 185 -1.18 18.90 12.45
C ARG A 185 -1.40 19.20 13.92
N THR A 186 -0.98 18.30 14.82
CA THR A 186 -1.15 18.44 16.28
C THR A 186 0.03 19.15 16.95
N LEU A 187 1.11 19.46 16.21
CA LEU A 187 2.24 20.22 16.75
C LEU A 187 1.76 21.59 17.26
N ARG A 188 2.06 21.86 18.52
CA ARG A 188 1.72 23.12 19.17
C ARG A 188 2.50 24.27 18.53
N THR A 189 1.75 25.25 18.06
CA THR A 189 2.29 26.49 17.47
C THR A 189 3.14 27.28 18.47
N ASP A 190 2.93 27.05 19.77
CA ASP A 190 3.59 27.76 20.86
C ASP A 190 5.11 27.48 20.93
N LEU A 191 5.55 26.34 20.38
CA LEU A 191 6.97 25.94 20.37
C LEU A 191 7.71 26.27 19.06
N MET A 192 6.95 26.66 18.01
CA MET A 192 7.49 26.99 16.69
C MET A 192 7.02 28.37 16.24
N GLY A 193 7.88 29.12 15.57
CA GLY A 193 7.49 30.40 15.00
C GLY A 193 6.31 30.26 14.01
N ASN A 194 5.45 31.28 13.93
CA ASN A 194 4.23 31.25 13.10
C ASN A 194 4.46 30.84 11.64
N ALA A 195 5.60 31.22 11.06
CA ALA A 195 5.96 30.87 9.69
C ALA A 195 6.18 29.36 9.52
N THR A 196 6.90 28.71 10.47
CA THR A 196 7.16 27.24 10.44
C THR A 196 5.88 26.45 10.61
N ALA A 197 5.02 26.88 11.53
CA ALA A 197 3.72 26.24 11.77
C ALA A 197 2.81 26.33 10.52
N THR A 198 2.79 27.47 9.85
CA THR A 198 2.02 27.68 8.61
C THR A 198 2.57 26.79 7.48
N PHE A 199 3.88 26.73 7.32
CA PHE A 199 4.52 25.86 6.32
C PHE A 199 4.19 24.37 6.57
N MET A 200 4.30 23.90 7.80
CA MET A 200 3.96 22.52 8.18
C MET A 200 2.48 22.18 7.90
N ARG A 201 1.56 23.10 8.15
CA ARG A 201 0.13 22.94 7.79
C ARG A 201 -0.03 22.80 6.28
N TRP A 202 0.55 23.67 5.48
CA TRP A 202 0.50 23.56 4.02
C TRP A 202 1.05 22.24 3.53
N LEU A 203 2.21 21.81 4.05
CA LEU A 203 2.81 20.53 3.72
C LEU A 203 1.90 19.36 4.09
N SER A 204 1.20 19.43 5.23
CA SER A 204 0.28 18.39 5.67
C SER A 204 -0.99 18.24 4.80
N TYR A 205 -1.35 19.24 4.00
CA TYR A 205 -2.44 19.13 3.03
C TYR A 205 -1.98 18.52 1.71
N LEU A 206 -0.70 18.69 1.35
CA LEU A 206 -0.12 18.14 0.13
C LEU A 206 0.23 16.65 0.28
N LEU A 207 0.65 16.23 1.48
CA LEU A 207 1.06 14.87 1.76
C LEU A 207 -0.15 13.93 1.96
N PRO A 208 -0.09 12.67 1.47
CA PRO A 208 -1.11 11.69 1.78
C PRO A 208 -1.10 11.36 3.27
N ASN A 209 -2.26 11.43 3.92
CA ASN A 209 -2.38 11.07 5.33
C ASN A 209 -2.56 9.56 5.48
N PHE A 210 -1.47 8.83 5.69
CA PHE A 210 -1.50 7.38 5.86
C PHE A 210 -1.99 6.94 7.25
N GLU A 211 -1.99 7.83 8.24
CA GLU A 211 -2.49 7.55 9.58
C GLU A 211 -3.99 7.26 9.59
N ASN A 212 -4.76 7.90 8.70
CA ASN A 212 -6.19 7.64 8.55
C ASN A 212 -6.51 6.16 8.24
N PHE A 213 -5.56 5.41 7.69
CA PHE A 213 -5.69 3.98 7.39
C PHE A 213 -5.16 3.09 8.52
N SER A 214 -4.64 3.66 9.61
CA SER A 214 -4.08 2.92 10.74
C SER A 214 -5.18 2.58 11.76
N VAL A 215 -5.89 1.49 11.51
CA VAL A 215 -6.95 0.98 12.39
C VAL A 215 -6.52 -0.26 13.18
N THR A 216 -5.23 -0.59 13.16
CA THR A 216 -4.68 -1.78 13.83
C THR A 216 -4.97 -1.77 15.34
N GLY A 217 -4.76 -0.62 16.02
CA GLY A 217 -5.00 -0.48 17.46
C GLY A 217 -6.47 -0.73 17.83
N PRO A 218 -7.44 0.04 17.31
CA PRO A 218 -8.85 -0.19 17.57
C PRO A 218 -9.31 -1.62 17.28
N VAL A 219 -8.89 -2.21 16.16
CA VAL A 219 -9.25 -3.59 15.78
C VAL A 219 -8.66 -4.62 16.74
N ALA A 220 -7.41 -4.45 17.18
CA ALA A 220 -6.78 -5.35 18.15
C ALA A 220 -7.50 -5.35 19.51
N HIS A 221 -8.09 -4.22 19.89
CA HIS A 221 -8.92 -4.08 21.09
C HIS A 221 -10.39 -4.47 20.87
N GLY A 222 -10.76 -5.02 19.70
CA GLY A 222 -12.13 -5.44 19.40
C GLY A 222 -13.11 -4.30 19.18
N VAL A 223 -12.64 -3.06 18.97
CA VAL A 223 -13.48 -1.90 18.70
C VAL A 223 -14.00 -1.95 17.26
N ALA A 224 -15.32 -1.89 17.09
CA ALA A 224 -15.94 -1.86 15.78
C ALA A 224 -15.62 -0.54 15.05
N ILE A 225 -15.25 -0.64 13.79
CA ILE A 225 -14.96 0.53 12.94
C ILE A 225 -16.26 1.04 12.33
N PRO A 226 -16.63 2.33 12.53
CA PRO A 226 -17.84 2.90 11.96
C PRO A 226 -17.83 2.84 10.42
N GLY A 227 -18.96 2.46 9.81
CA GLY A 227 -19.12 2.40 8.36
C GLY A 227 -18.83 3.73 7.65
N ALA A 228 -19.12 4.85 8.32
CA ALA A 228 -18.80 6.19 7.83
C ALA A 228 -17.28 6.38 7.59
N LEU A 229 -16.43 5.87 8.48
CA LEU A 229 -14.97 5.92 8.32
C LEU A 229 -14.50 5.05 7.14
N ILE A 230 -15.15 3.91 6.91
CA ILE A 230 -14.84 3.05 5.77
C ILE A 230 -15.11 3.80 4.46
N LEU A 231 -16.29 4.41 4.35
CA LEU A 231 -16.68 5.19 3.17
C LEU A 231 -15.76 6.39 2.95
N GLN A 232 -15.49 7.17 4.00
CA GLN A 232 -14.65 8.36 3.94
C GLN A 232 -13.21 8.01 3.47
N ASN A 233 -12.59 6.99 4.04
CA ASN A 233 -11.24 6.58 3.68
C ASN A 233 -11.18 5.94 2.29
N THR A 234 -12.24 5.24 1.87
CA THR A 234 -12.36 4.72 0.50
C THR A 234 -12.42 5.85 -0.52
N LEU A 235 -13.29 6.85 -0.30
CA LEU A 235 -13.38 8.02 -1.17
C LEU A 235 -12.07 8.78 -1.23
N TYR A 236 -11.42 8.99 -0.08
CA TYR A 236 -10.11 9.63 0.00
C TYR A 236 -9.07 8.87 -0.84
N ALA A 237 -8.98 7.53 -0.69
CA ALA A 237 -8.03 6.72 -1.44
C ALA A 237 -8.29 6.77 -2.95
N VAL A 238 -9.55 6.66 -3.37
CA VAL A 238 -9.94 6.71 -4.79
C VAL A 238 -9.59 8.05 -5.41
N VAL A 239 -9.96 9.16 -4.76
CA VAL A 239 -9.65 10.51 -5.25
C VAL A 239 -8.13 10.70 -5.33
N TYR A 240 -7.41 10.32 -4.28
CA TYR A 240 -5.95 10.49 -4.22
C TYR A 240 -5.24 9.65 -5.31
N CYS A 241 -5.60 8.39 -5.48
CA CYS A 241 -5.08 7.53 -6.55
C CYS A 241 -5.38 8.12 -7.94
N THR A 242 -6.61 8.61 -8.15
CA THR A 242 -7.01 9.20 -9.44
C THR A 242 -6.17 10.44 -9.77
N VAL A 243 -5.97 11.33 -8.80
CA VAL A 243 -5.14 12.54 -8.97
C VAL A 243 -3.70 12.16 -9.29
N ILE A 244 -3.10 11.24 -8.51
CA ILE A 244 -1.72 10.80 -8.73
C ILE A 244 -1.56 10.16 -10.11
N LEU A 245 -2.48 9.29 -10.52
CA LEU A 245 -2.43 8.63 -11.82
C LEU A 245 -2.61 9.63 -12.97
N ALA A 246 -3.45 10.66 -12.80
CA ALA A 246 -3.60 11.73 -13.78
C ALA A 246 -2.29 12.53 -13.94
N VAL A 247 -1.63 12.87 -12.81
CA VAL A 247 -0.31 13.53 -12.82
C VAL A 247 0.74 12.61 -13.46
N ALA A 248 0.78 11.33 -13.11
CA ALA A 248 1.69 10.35 -13.70
C ALA A 248 1.49 10.24 -15.22
N ALA A 249 0.24 10.22 -15.70
CA ALA A 249 -0.08 10.19 -17.12
C ALA A 249 0.37 11.48 -17.83
N ALA A 250 0.20 12.65 -17.20
CA ALA A 250 0.66 13.92 -17.73
C ALA A 250 2.19 13.99 -17.84
N VAL A 251 2.91 13.55 -16.79
CA VAL A 251 4.38 13.47 -16.79
C VAL A 251 4.87 12.50 -17.86
N PHE A 252 4.26 11.30 -17.93
CA PHE A 252 4.61 10.30 -18.92
C PHE A 252 4.33 10.74 -20.36
N SER A 253 3.29 11.56 -20.58
CA SER A 253 2.96 12.10 -21.91
C SER A 253 4.00 13.11 -22.41
N ARG A 254 4.60 13.90 -21.52
CA ARG A 254 5.60 14.93 -21.83
C ARG A 254 7.02 14.38 -22.00
N ARG A 255 7.29 13.17 -21.55
CA ARG A 255 8.60 12.54 -21.71
C ARG A 255 8.80 12.15 -23.17
N ASN A 256 9.67 12.89 -23.87
CA ASN A 256 10.13 12.52 -25.20
C ASN A 256 10.95 11.24 -25.08
N LEU A 257 10.36 10.13 -25.51
CA LEU A 257 11.06 8.87 -25.70
C LEU A 257 11.90 9.05 -26.99
N LYS A 258 13.13 9.59 -26.88
CA LYS A 258 14.13 9.61 -27.94
C LYS A 258 15.07 8.43 -27.77
#